data_9616bb180227932bcf6593b6547bc61b
#
_entry.id   9616bb180227932bcf6593b6547bc61b
#
_cell.length_a   1.000
_cell.length_b   1.000
_cell.length_c   1.000
_cell.angle_alpha   90.00
_cell.angle_beta   90.00
_cell.angle_gamma   90.00
#
_symmetry.space_group_name_H-M   'P 1'
#
loop_
_entity.id
_entity.type
_entity.pdbx_description
1 polymer ?
#
loop_
_entity_poly.entity_id
_entity_poly.type
_entity_poly.pdbx_seq_one_letter_code
_entity_poly.pdbx_strand_id
1 'polypeptide(L)'
;MRIVIVIAAVFLGGCGSEVVDRSRSATPPYDGRMDASAAVGALECDGKTPYRRGVGVYDDGLASVQESAEAALDDYMRESGLSLLAPSDAYAVEREQDGGVLFSYDVDGRTKVAIFAANGVRDWNGDEGWGLRAWAQCDPSEMPPDVTDDLNIGVWEDESGRRVPVTRIQSFQGAEHCSWTDITFLLLGREERADWYVRDVNDEFSSLLHTTFSDEATLPADASDTGLRRDGRQLWIAPGDKAAYLVSLDDPEDVERWPAAKQPIRCA
;
A
#
# COMPACT_ATOMS: atom_id res chain seq x y z
N MET A 1 36.10 -68.79 0.21
CA MET A 1 36.02 -67.84 1.36
C MET A 1 36.16 -66.44 0.79
N ARG A 2 35.02 -65.76 0.53
CA ARG A 2 34.97 -64.39 -0.04
C ARG A 2 34.75 -63.41 1.13
N ILE A 3 35.69 -62.51 1.34
CA ILE A 3 35.61 -61.46 2.34
C ILE A 3 34.86 -60.26 1.72
N VAL A 4 33.72 -59.93 2.29
CA VAL A 4 32.97 -58.71 1.94
C VAL A 4 33.42 -57.60 2.91
N ILE A 5 34.03 -56.57 2.36
CA ILE A 5 34.37 -55.36 3.11
C ILE A 5 33.20 -54.42 2.98
N VAL A 6 32.54 -54.13 4.10
CA VAL A 6 31.52 -53.10 4.20
C VAL A 6 32.20 -51.78 4.58
N ILE A 7 32.17 -50.78 3.67
CA ILE A 7 32.64 -49.44 3.94
C ILE A 7 31.43 -48.63 4.45
N ALA A 8 31.47 -48.28 5.74
CA ALA A 8 30.51 -47.37 6.32
C ALA A 8 30.92 -45.91 5.97
N ALA A 9 30.10 -45.26 5.14
CA ALA A 9 30.24 -43.82 4.89
C ALA A 9 29.59 -43.03 6.05
N VAL A 10 30.42 -42.34 6.82
CA VAL A 10 29.97 -41.38 7.84
C VAL A 10 29.61 -40.08 7.14
N PHE A 11 28.32 -39.77 7.05
CA PHE A 11 27.87 -38.45 6.67
C PHE A 11 28.02 -37.49 7.85
N LEU A 12 29.04 -36.65 7.79
CA LEU A 12 29.13 -35.47 8.62
C LEU A 12 28.14 -34.43 8.07
N GLY A 13 27.00 -34.30 8.74
CA GLY A 13 26.05 -33.22 8.50
C GLY A 13 26.67 -31.87 8.90
N GLY A 14 27.22 -31.16 7.95
CA GLY A 14 27.57 -29.76 8.08
C GLY A 14 26.28 -28.94 8.04
N CYS A 15 25.97 -28.25 9.15
CA CYS A 15 25.03 -27.10 9.12
C CYS A 15 25.70 -25.99 8.30
N GLY A 16 25.54 -26.04 7.00
CA GLY A 16 25.77 -24.93 6.12
C GLY A 16 24.57 -23.99 6.25
N SER A 17 24.77 -22.83 6.86
CA SER A 17 23.89 -21.70 6.63
C SER A 17 23.87 -21.46 5.12
N GLU A 18 22.75 -21.79 4.48
CA GLU A 18 22.50 -21.36 3.12
C GLU A 18 22.49 -19.84 3.12
N VAL A 19 23.57 -19.25 2.62
CA VAL A 19 23.55 -17.88 2.12
C VAL A 19 22.64 -17.97 0.91
N VAL A 20 21.39 -17.51 1.09
CA VAL A 20 20.46 -17.34 -0.01
C VAL A 20 21.09 -16.29 -0.93
N ASP A 21 21.75 -16.77 -1.97
CA ASP A 21 22.21 -15.93 -3.07
C ASP A 21 20.95 -15.37 -3.75
N ARG A 22 20.60 -14.13 -3.38
CA ARG A 22 19.51 -13.36 -3.98
C ARG A 22 19.98 -12.88 -5.36
N SER A 23 20.27 -13.80 -6.28
CA SER A 23 20.44 -13.48 -7.68
C SER A 23 19.08 -13.07 -8.24
N ARG A 24 18.83 -11.77 -8.20
CA ARG A 24 17.64 -11.11 -8.69
C ARG A 24 17.45 -11.41 -10.17
N SER A 25 16.25 -11.81 -10.51
CA SER A 25 15.73 -11.83 -11.87
C SER A 25 15.85 -10.40 -12.44
N ALA A 26 16.50 -10.26 -13.58
CA ALA A 26 16.90 -8.98 -14.15
C ALA A 26 15.71 -8.04 -14.40
N THR A 27 15.45 -7.15 -13.46
CA THR A 27 14.84 -5.86 -13.75
C THR A 27 15.82 -5.07 -14.65
N PRO A 28 15.37 -4.25 -15.62
CA PRO A 28 16.27 -3.48 -16.45
C PRO A 28 17.23 -2.72 -15.54
N PRO A 29 18.51 -2.65 -15.89
CA PRO A 29 19.54 -2.25 -14.96
C PRO A 29 19.24 -0.83 -14.48
N TYR A 30 18.85 -0.72 -13.23
CA TYR A 30 19.10 0.48 -12.47
C TYR A 30 20.61 0.77 -12.64
N ASP A 31 20.97 1.94 -13.12
CA ASP A 31 22.35 2.30 -13.51
C ASP A 31 23.33 2.37 -12.32
N GLY A 32 22.85 1.97 -11.13
CA GLY A 32 23.61 1.88 -9.90
C GLY A 32 23.85 3.21 -9.21
N ARG A 33 23.28 4.31 -9.70
CA ARG A 33 23.40 5.61 -9.04
C ARG A 33 22.61 5.64 -7.75
N MET A 34 23.26 6.07 -6.69
CA MET A 34 22.61 6.33 -5.41
C MET A 34 22.13 7.80 -5.41
N ASP A 35 21.02 8.04 -6.10
CA ASP A 35 20.33 9.33 -6.16
C ASP A 35 18.82 9.15 -5.93
N ALA A 36 18.04 10.20 -6.11
CA ALA A 36 16.59 10.17 -5.92
C ALA A 36 15.84 9.14 -6.80
N SER A 37 16.48 8.61 -7.87
CA SER A 37 15.88 7.57 -8.71
C SER A 37 16.06 6.15 -8.12
N ALA A 38 16.94 5.98 -7.11
CA ALA A 38 17.26 4.70 -6.50
C ALA A 38 16.02 4.00 -5.94
N ALA A 39 15.16 4.75 -5.24
CA ALA A 39 13.95 4.20 -4.66
C ALA A 39 13.00 3.63 -5.73
N VAL A 40 12.78 4.35 -6.82
CA VAL A 40 11.94 3.87 -7.93
C VAL A 40 12.58 2.68 -8.63
N GLY A 41 13.91 2.73 -8.83
CA GLY A 41 14.66 1.68 -9.51
C GLY A 41 14.72 0.36 -8.76
N ALA A 42 14.56 0.38 -7.44
CA ALA A 42 14.58 -0.82 -6.60
C ALA A 42 13.25 -1.57 -6.59
N LEU A 43 12.13 -0.93 -6.97
CA LEU A 43 10.82 -1.56 -6.89
C LEU A 43 10.63 -2.72 -7.87
N GLU A 44 9.97 -3.76 -7.40
CA GLU A 44 9.58 -4.95 -8.16
C GLU A 44 8.04 -5.14 -8.12
N CYS A 45 7.32 -4.10 -8.56
CA CYS A 45 5.87 -4.11 -8.60
C CYS A 45 5.32 -5.02 -9.69
N ASP A 46 4.11 -5.60 -9.46
CA ASP A 46 3.36 -6.34 -10.47
C ASP A 46 2.82 -5.39 -11.55
N GLY A 47 2.54 -4.14 -11.18
CA GLY A 47 2.27 -3.05 -12.11
C GLY A 47 3.54 -2.49 -12.75
N LYS A 48 3.41 -1.80 -13.90
CA LYS A 48 4.56 -1.23 -14.63
C LYS A 48 5.12 0.04 -14.01
N THR A 49 4.39 0.68 -13.13
CA THR A 49 4.75 1.97 -12.51
C THR A 49 4.50 1.90 -11.00
N PRO A 50 5.30 2.60 -10.18
CA PRO A 50 5.00 2.71 -8.78
C PRO A 50 3.62 3.34 -8.56
N TYR A 51 2.94 2.90 -7.51
CA TYR A 51 1.66 3.47 -7.09
C TYR A 51 1.83 4.92 -6.64
N ARG A 52 2.79 5.15 -5.76
CA ARG A 52 3.19 6.47 -5.27
C ARG A 52 4.71 6.60 -5.23
N ARG A 53 5.18 7.82 -5.34
CA ARG A 53 6.59 8.19 -5.17
C ARG A 53 6.70 9.64 -4.72
N GLY A 54 7.74 9.94 -3.97
CA GLY A 54 8.10 11.29 -3.58
C GLY A 54 9.58 11.56 -3.84
N VAL A 55 9.92 12.78 -4.19
CA VAL A 55 11.29 13.28 -4.36
C VAL A 55 11.43 14.52 -3.50
N GLY A 56 12.45 14.52 -2.64
CA GLY A 56 12.62 15.59 -1.66
C GLY A 56 11.54 15.52 -0.58
N VAL A 57 11.93 15.44 0.63
CA VAL A 57 10.96 15.23 1.70
C VAL A 57 10.22 16.50 2.05
N TYR A 58 10.78 17.65 1.68
CA TYR A 58 10.14 18.95 1.87
C TYR A 58 10.68 19.94 0.84
N ASP A 59 9.79 20.59 0.11
CA ASP A 59 10.11 21.77 -0.71
C ASP A 59 10.66 22.92 0.14
N ASP A 60 10.37 22.88 1.46
CA ASP A 60 10.74 23.92 2.42
C ASP A 60 11.95 23.56 3.31
N GLY A 61 12.69 22.48 2.99
CA GLY A 61 13.80 21.95 3.79
C GLY A 61 13.35 20.93 4.83
N LEU A 62 14.30 20.13 5.35
CA LEU A 62 14.05 19.20 6.45
C LEU A 62 13.89 19.98 7.75
N ALA A 63 12.96 19.54 8.60
CA ALA A 63 12.81 20.13 9.94
C ALA A 63 14.08 19.92 10.77
N SER A 64 14.72 18.74 10.63
CA SER A 64 16.02 18.43 11.22
C SER A 64 16.75 17.39 10.39
N VAL A 65 18.08 17.40 10.44
CA VAL A 65 18.92 16.32 9.93
C VAL A 65 19.29 15.38 11.07
N GLN A 66 19.61 14.13 10.74
CA GLN A 66 19.86 13.07 11.71
C GLN A 66 21.32 12.59 11.67
N GLU A 67 21.74 11.86 12.72
CA GLU A 67 23.11 11.35 12.84
C GLU A 67 23.38 10.14 11.95
N SER A 68 22.33 9.36 11.59
CA SER A 68 22.42 8.18 10.73
C SER A 68 21.26 8.08 9.76
N ALA A 69 21.38 7.21 8.76
CA ALA A 69 20.32 6.93 7.81
C ALA A 69 19.10 6.28 8.45
N GLU A 70 19.32 5.38 9.43
CA GLU A 70 18.27 4.74 10.20
C GLU A 70 17.51 5.74 11.05
N ALA A 71 18.24 6.65 11.73
CA ALA A 71 17.61 7.71 12.52
C ALA A 71 16.77 8.64 11.62
N ALA A 72 17.22 8.92 10.39
CA ALA A 72 16.46 9.69 9.43
C ALA A 72 15.20 8.96 8.95
N LEU A 73 15.26 7.63 8.80
CA LEU A 73 14.09 6.81 8.48
C LEU A 73 13.07 6.83 9.61
N ASP A 74 13.51 6.59 10.84
CA ASP A 74 12.64 6.57 12.03
C ASP A 74 11.97 7.92 12.27
N ASP A 75 12.72 9.01 12.13
CA ASP A 75 12.22 10.37 12.30
C ASP A 75 11.14 10.70 11.27
N TYR A 76 11.42 10.36 10.01
CA TYR A 76 10.49 10.56 8.91
C TYR A 76 9.18 9.78 9.11
N MET A 77 9.28 8.49 9.46
CA MET A 77 8.10 7.64 9.68
C MET A 77 7.21 8.15 10.82
N ARG A 78 7.83 8.73 11.84
CA ARG A 78 7.11 9.29 13.00
C ARG A 78 6.44 10.63 12.71
N GLU A 79 7.11 11.52 11.96
CA GLU A 79 6.66 12.90 11.77
C GLU A 79 5.81 13.12 10.52
N SER A 80 6.08 12.39 9.44
CA SER A 80 5.50 12.70 8.15
C SER A 80 4.01 12.40 8.03
N GLY A 81 3.45 11.55 8.90
CA GLY A 81 2.09 11.03 8.73
C GLY A 81 1.86 10.39 7.36
N LEU A 82 2.91 10.25 6.56
CA LEU A 82 2.84 9.58 5.27
C LEU A 82 2.71 8.09 5.52
N SER A 83 1.62 7.53 5.03
CA SER A 83 1.36 6.11 5.02
C SER A 83 2.33 5.41 4.07
N LEU A 84 3.60 5.32 4.46
CA LEU A 84 4.48 4.31 3.87
C LEU A 84 3.97 2.95 4.32
N LEU A 85 3.88 2.02 3.38
CA LEU A 85 3.17 0.76 3.55
C LEU A 85 3.88 -0.28 4.43
N ALA A 86 4.74 0.16 5.35
CA ALA A 86 5.36 -0.71 6.35
C ALA A 86 5.88 0.11 7.53
N PRO A 87 5.94 -0.43 8.76
CA PRO A 87 6.57 0.21 9.91
C PRO A 87 8.09 0.32 9.71
N SER A 88 8.74 1.27 10.42
CA SER A 88 10.17 1.57 10.22
C SER A 88 11.09 0.37 10.46
N ASP A 89 10.76 -0.47 11.42
CA ASP A 89 11.52 -1.68 11.80
C ASP A 89 11.40 -2.83 10.78
N ALA A 90 10.49 -2.73 9.82
CA ALA A 90 10.33 -3.72 8.75
C ALA A 90 11.28 -3.49 7.56
N TYR A 91 11.98 -2.34 7.51
CA TYR A 91 12.90 -2.04 6.43
C TYR A 91 14.28 -2.64 6.66
N ALA A 92 14.87 -3.19 5.60
CA ALA A 92 16.24 -3.66 5.57
C ALA A 92 17.11 -2.73 4.72
N VAL A 93 18.41 -2.64 5.07
CA VAL A 93 19.38 -1.98 4.19
C VAL A 93 19.58 -2.84 2.94
N GLU A 94 19.16 -2.33 1.82
CA GLU A 94 19.29 -2.97 0.51
C GLU A 94 20.68 -2.69 -0.08
N ARG A 95 21.14 -1.44 0.06
CA ARG A 95 22.44 -0.98 -0.44
C ARG A 95 22.91 0.25 0.32
N GLU A 96 24.22 0.30 0.54
CA GLU A 96 24.92 1.47 1.07
C GLU A 96 26.10 1.80 0.18
N GLN A 97 26.19 3.06 -0.28
CA GLN A 97 27.27 3.53 -1.13
C GLN A 97 27.36 5.06 -1.14
N ASP A 98 28.56 5.62 -1.14
CA ASP A 98 28.86 7.05 -1.40
C ASP A 98 28.03 8.03 -0.55
N GLY A 99 27.81 7.68 0.74
CA GLY A 99 27.02 8.52 1.65
C GLY A 99 25.52 8.46 1.40
N GLY A 100 25.04 7.42 0.71
CA GLY A 100 23.64 7.11 0.53
C GLY A 100 23.30 5.71 1.05
N VAL A 101 22.09 5.55 1.58
CA VAL A 101 21.51 4.27 2.02
C VAL A 101 20.16 4.09 1.35
N LEU A 102 19.99 2.94 0.72
CA LEU A 102 18.71 2.49 0.17
C LEU A 102 18.13 1.45 1.10
N PHE A 103 16.97 1.73 1.66
CA PHE A 103 16.17 0.80 2.44
C PHE A 103 15.11 0.15 1.56
N SER A 104 14.81 -1.13 1.81
CA SER A 104 13.74 -1.86 1.15
C SER A 104 12.83 -2.55 2.16
N TYR A 105 11.55 -2.64 1.82
CA TYR A 105 10.60 -3.56 2.40
C TYR A 105 10.18 -4.57 1.35
N ASP A 106 10.43 -5.84 1.63
CA ASP A 106 10.23 -6.94 0.70
C ASP A 106 9.00 -7.77 1.08
N VAL A 107 8.20 -8.12 0.09
CA VAL A 107 7.11 -9.10 0.18
C VAL A 107 7.44 -10.25 -0.77
N ASP A 108 7.49 -11.47 -0.28
CA ASP A 108 7.85 -12.67 -1.03
C ASP A 108 9.19 -12.54 -1.79
N GLY A 109 10.17 -11.84 -1.17
CA GLY A 109 11.49 -11.62 -1.74
C GLY A 109 11.55 -10.60 -2.86
N ARG A 110 10.51 -9.79 -3.04
CA ARG A 110 10.43 -8.69 -4.02
C ARG A 110 10.27 -7.37 -3.30
N THR A 111 11.03 -6.37 -3.69
CA THR A 111 10.98 -5.04 -3.10
C THR A 111 9.67 -4.34 -3.47
N LYS A 112 8.85 -4.05 -2.47
CA LYS A 112 7.54 -3.40 -2.63
C LYS A 112 7.52 -1.94 -2.17
N VAL A 113 8.39 -1.58 -1.23
CA VAL A 113 8.65 -0.19 -0.83
C VAL A 113 10.14 0.04 -0.80
N ALA A 114 10.59 1.18 -1.26
CA ALA A 114 12.00 1.58 -1.21
C ALA A 114 12.12 3.04 -0.79
N ILE A 115 13.13 3.33 0.04
CA ILE A 115 13.40 4.65 0.60
C ILE A 115 14.88 4.94 0.46
N PHE A 116 15.21 6.10 -0.09
CA PHE A 116 16.59 6.56 -0.22
C PHE A 116 16.89 7.69 0.77
N ALA A 117 17.85 7.45 1.65
CA ALA A 117 18.45 8.44 2.55
C ALA A 117 19.85 8.82 2.08
N ALA A 118 20.23 10.07 2.29
CA ALA A 118 21.57 10.57 1.96
C ALA A 118 22.14 11.40 3.08
N ASN A 119 23.46 11.37 3.21
CA ASN A 119 24.23 12.29 4.04
C ASN A 119 24.52 13.61 3.31
N GLY A 120 24.85 14.67 4.07
CA GLY A 120 25.10 16.00 3.52
C GLY A 120 23.85 16.75 3.09
N VAL A 121 22.69 16.31 3.57
CA VAL A 121 21.45 17.08 3.45
C VAL A 121 21.48 18.22 4.45
N ARG A 122 20.94 19.39 4.08
CA ARG A 122 20.85 20.55 4.97
C ARG A 122 19.43 20.75 5.48
N ASP A 123 19.31 21.04 6.76
CA ASP A 123 18.06 21.50 7.35
C ASP A 123 17.86 23.04 7.23
N TRP A 124 16.77 23.53 7.82
CA TRP A 124 16.48 24.98 7.81
C TRP A 124 17.48 25.83 8.60
N ASN A 125 18.16 25.23 9.57
CA ASN A 125 19.18 25.89 10.38
C ASN A 125 20.53 25.94 9.66
N GLY A 126 20.66 25.17 8.57
CA GLY A 126 21.90 25.01 7.80
C GLY A 126 22.80 23.91 8.33
N ASP A 127 22.33 23.10 9.29
CA ASP A 127 23.04 21.92 9.79
C ASP A 127 23.05 20.83 8.72
N GLU A 128 24.17 20.10 8.61
CA GLU A 128 24.34 19.02 7.64
C GLU A 128 24.27 17.66 8.33
N GLY A 129 23.55 16.70 7.75
CA GLY A 129 23.41 15.35 8.26
C GLY A 129 22.67 14.43 7.32
N TRP A 130 22.11 13.35 7.87
CA TRP A 130 21.29 12.41 7.12
C TRP A 130 19.84 12.89 6.99
N GLY A 131 19.27 12.70 5.81
CA GLY A 131 17.86 12.99 5.54
C GLY A 131 17.31 12.15 4.39
N LEU A 132 15.99 11.91 4.39
CA LEU A 132 15.35 11.20 3.31
C LEU A 132 15.28 12.06 2.06
N ARG A 133 15.60 11.49 0.92
CA ARG A 133 15.65 12.18 -0.38
C ARG A 133 14.61 11.70 -1.36
N ALA A 134 14.23 10.44 -1.27
CA ALA A 134 13.21 9.86 -2.14
C ALA A 134 12.61 8.61 -1.54
N TRP A 135 11.39 8.31 -1.93
CA TRP A 135 10.72 7.07 -1.65
C TRP A 135 9.82 6.65 -2.82
N ALA A 136 9.54 5.38 -2.91
CA ALA A 136 8.59 4.82 -3.87
C ALA A 136 7.96 3.55 -3.32
N GLN A 137 6.73 3.26 -3.72
CA GLN A 137 6.00 2.08 -3.28
C GLN A 137 5.12 1.50 -4.39
N CYS A 138 4.95 0.19 -4.36
CA CYS A 138 4.01 -0.54 -5.18
C CYS A 138 2.57 -0.33 -4.71
N ASP A 139 1.60 -0.83 -5.47
CA ASP A 139 0.18 -0.74 -5.11
C ASP A 139 -0.09 -1.47 -3.79
N PRO A 140 -0.90 -0.92 -2.87
CA PRO A 140 -1.28 -1.60 -1.63
C PRO A 140 -1.86 -3.00 -1.80
N SER A 141 -2.45 -3.31 -2.95
CA SER A 141 -2.89 -4.68 -3.25
C SER A 141 -1.76 -5.71 -3.30
N GLU A 142 -0.51 -5.26 -3.41
CA GLU A 142 0.69 -6.09 -3.42
C GLU A 142 1.31 -6.28 -2.02
N MET A 143 0.73 -5.66 -0.99
CA MET A 143 1.16 -5.77 0.40
C MET A 143 0.39 -6.87 1.14
N PRO A 144 0.94 -7.44 2.23
CA PRO A 144 0.19 -8.34 3.10
C PRO A 144 -1.07 -7.68 3.66
N PRO A 145 -2.14 -8.47 3.95
CA PRO A 145 -3.39 -7.94 4.50
C PRO A 145 -3.21 -7.16 5.81
N ASP A 146 -2.39 -7.65 6.73
CA ASP A 146 -2.10 -6.99 8.00
C ASP A 146 -1.54 -5.58 7.82
N VAL A 147 -0.63 -5.37 6.87
CA VAL A 147 -0.10 -4.03 6.56
C VAL A 147 -1.19 -3.10 6.04
N THR A 148 -2.07 -3.58 5.15
CA THR A 148 -3.14 -2.74 4.60
C THR A 148 -4.26 -2.47 5.59
N ASP A 149 -4.57 -3.43 6.46
CA ASP A 149 -5.59 -3.29 7.50
C ASP A 149 -5.14 -2.30 8.58
N ASP A 150 -3.89 -2.36 9.03
CA ASP A 150 -3.32 -1.40 9.99
C ASP A 150 -3.33 0.04 9.44
N LEU A 151 -3.19 0.20 8.13
CA LEU A 151 -3.28 1.49 7.44
C LEU A 151 -4.70 1.87 7.02
N ASN A 152 -5.69 1.08 7.38
CA ASN A 152 -7.09 1.28 7.00
C ASN A 152 -7.30 1.40 5.47
N ILE A 153 -6.51 0.65 4.70
CA ILE A 153 -6.62 0.58 3.25
C ILE A 153 -7.44 -0.65 2.85
N GLY A 154 -8.69 -0.42 2.48
CA GLY A 154 -9.58 -1.47 2.03
C GLY A 154 -9.27 -1.99 0.65
N VAL A 155 -8.49 -3.07 0.57
CA VAL A 155 -8.19 -3.77 -0.69
C VAL A 155 -9.30 -4.74 -1.03
N TRP A 156 -9.77 -4.71 -2.27
CA TRP A 156 -10.81 -5.57 -2.81
C TRP A 156 -10.21 -6.77 -3.55
N GLU A 157 -10.99 -7.82 -3.70
CA GLU A 157 -10.62 -9.03 -4.44
C GLU A 157 -11.54 -9.23 -5.65
N ASP A 158 -11.00 -9.89 -6.69
CA ASP A 158 -11.82 -10.39 -7.79
C ASP A 158 -12.47 -11.76 -7.46
N GLU A 159 -13.27 -12.30 -8.35
CA GLU A 159 -13.96 -13.59 -8.17
C GLU A 159 -13.02 -14.77 -7.91
N SER A 160 -11.76 -14.66 -8.29
CA SER A 160 -10.74 -15.69 -8.03
C SER A 160 -10.05 -15.54 -6.68
N GLY A 161 -10.40 -14.53 -5.88
CA GLY A 161 -9.74 -14.19 -4.63
C GLY A 161 -8.42 -13.44 -4.81
N ARG A 162 -8.14 -12.93 -6.02
CA ARG A 162 -6.94 -12.15 -6.29
C ARG A 162 -7.19 -10.69 -5.92
N ARG A 163 -6.28 -10.12 -5.15
CA ARG A 163 -6.33 -8.70 -4.74
C ARG A 163 -6.25 -7.76 -5.94
N VAL A 164 -7.10 -6.76 -5.96
CA VAL A 164 -7.28 -5.82 -7.07
C VAL A 164 -6.58 -4.51 -6.75
N PRO A 165 -5.83 -3.92 -7.69
CA PRO A 165 -5.14 -2.65 -7.46
C PRO A 165 -6.06 -1.56 -6.91
N VAL A 166 -5.60 -0.85 -5.88
CA VAL A 166 -6.38 0.24 -5.25
C VAL A 166 -6.61 1.42 -6.21
N THR A 167 -5.84 1.50 -7.28
CA THR A 167 -6.09 2.44 -8.38
C THR A 167 -7.34 2.11 -9.20
N ARG A 168 -7.89 0.90 -9.06
CA ARG A 168 -9.14 0.47 -9.69
C ARG A 168 -10.31 0.60 -8.73
N ILE A 169 -10.12 0.18 -7.49
CA ILE A 169 -11.11 0.24 -6.42
C ILE A 169 -10.41 0.25 -5.07
N GLN A 170 -10.85 1.10 -4.18
CA GLN A 170 -10.42 1.10 -2.78
C GLN A 170 -11.57 1.52 -1.86
N SER A 171 -11.54 1.06 -0.63
CA SER A 171 -12.36 1.61 0.44
C SER A 171 -11.49 2.01 1.61
N PHE A 172 -11.92 3.01 2.36
CA PHE A 172 -11.24 3.49 3.55
C PHE A 172 -12.21 4.18 4.49
N GLN A 173 -11.90 4.16 5.75
CA GLN A 173 -12.65 4.90 6.77
C GLN A 173 -12.30 6.38 6.71
N GLY A 174 -13.25 7.23 7.02
CA GLY A 174 -13.05 8.66 7.05
C GLY A 174 -12.04 9.08 8.11
N ALA A 175 -11.42 10.23 7.91
CA ALA A 175 -10.33 10.72 8.76
C ALA A 175 -10.83 11.09 10.15
N GLU A 176 -10.09 10.68 11.20
CA GLU A 176 -10.41 10.95 12.60
C GLU A 176 -10.43 12.46 12.89
N HIS A 177 -9.46 13.21 12.37
CA HIS A 177 -9.39 14.67 12.57
C HIS A 177 -10.56 15.45 11.96
N CYS A 178 -11.36 14.79 11.08
CA CYS A 178 -12.60 15.34 10.55
C CYS A 178 -13.83 14.81 11.28
N SER A 179 -13.65 13.97 12.29
CA SER A 179 -14.70 13.23 13.00
C SER A 179 -15.52 12.28 12.10
N TRP A 180 -14.89 11.72 11.06
CA TRP A 180 -15.53 10.85 10.05
C TRP A 180 -15.26 9.36 10.27
N THR A 181 -14.91 8.95 11.47
CA THR A 181 -14.57 7.56 11.79
C THR A 181 -15.71 6.56 11.56
N ASP A 182 -16.96 7.04 11.59
CA ASP A 182 -18.14 6.21 11.31
C ASP A 182 -18.54 6.20 9.83
N ILE A 183 -17.81 6.94 9.00
CA ILE A 183 -18.04 7.05 7.58
C ILE A 183 -17.07 6.14 6.81
N THR A 184 -17.57 5.36 5.87
CA THR A 184 -16.70 4.60 4.95
C THR A 184 -16.87 5.11 3.54
N PHE A 185 -15.75 5.37 2.88
CA PHE A 185 -15.70 5.76 1.49
C PHE A 185 -15.32 4.57 0.61
N LEU A 186 -15.98 4.46 -0.53
CA LEU A 186 -15.64 3.55 -1.62
C LEU A 186 -15.36 4.39 -2.88
N LEU A 187 -14.17 4.23 -3.43
CA LEU A 187 -13.73 4.87 -4.65
C LEU A 187 -13.62 3.85 -5.77
N LEU A 188 -14.34 4.05 -6.86
CA LEU A 188 -14.25 3.23 -8.06
C LEU A 188 -13.56 4.02 -9.18
N GLY A 189 -12.35 3.63 -9.52
CA GLY A 189 -11.50 4.33 -10.47
C GLY A 189 -10.32 5.06 -9.81
N ARG A 190 -9.58 5.84 -10.61
CA ARG A 190 -8.45 6.64 -10.11
C ARG A 190 -8.92 7.89 -9.39
N GLU A 191 -8.24 8.23 -8.32
CA GLU A 191 -8.53 9.29 -7.34
C GLU A 191 -9.13 10.59 -7.93
N GLU A 192 -8.59 11.12 -9.02
CA GLU A 192 -9.09 12.35 -9.66
C GLU A 192 -10.39 12.16 -10.49
N ARG A 193 -10.70 10.92 -10.85
CA ARG A 193 -11.83 10.56 -11.71
C ARG A 193 -12.64 9.39 -11.13
N ALA A 194 -12.43 9.11 -9.85
CA ALA A 194 -13.15 8.05 -9.17
C ALA A 194 -14.60 8.46 -8.93
N ASP A 195 -15.50 7.51 -9.11
CA ASP A 195 -16.84 7.61 -8.56
C ASP A 195 -16.75 7.34 -7.05
N TRP A 196 -17.28 8.25 -6.27
CA TRP A 196 -17.28 8.17 -4.81
C TRP A 196 -18.62 7.67 -4.32
N TYR A 197 -18.62 6.61 -3.52
CA TYR A 197 -19.80 6.09 -2.83
C TYR A 197 -19.53 6.13 -1.33
N VAL A 198 -20.57 6.38 -0.55
CA VAL A 198 -20.41 6.67 0.88
C VAL A 198 -21.36 5.82 1.72
N ARG A 199 -20.80 5.13 2.69
CA ARG A 199 -21.56 4.54 3.80
C ARG A 199 -21.65 5.56 4.90
N ASP A 200 -22.77 6.27 4.97
CA ASP A 200 -23.04 7.34 5.92
C ASP A 200 -24.29 6.98 6.75
N VAL A 201 -24.06 6.25 7.83
CA VAL A 201 -25.14 5.76 8.70
C VAL A 201 -25.82 6.87 9.51
N ASN A 202 -25.18 8.02 9.64
CA ASN A 202 -25.64 9.15 10.45
C ASN A 202 -26.20 10.33 9.63
N ASP A 203 -26.26 10.17 8.29
CA ASP A 203 -26.71 11.21 7.34
C ASP A 203 -25.91 12.53 7.39
N GLU A 204 -24.63 12.46 7.78
CA GLU A 204 -23.76 13.64 7.91
C GLU A 204 -23.49 14.31 6.56
N PHE A 205 -23.44 13.53 5.48
CA PHE A 205 -23.20 14.01 4.12
C PHE A 205 -24.44 14.10 3.25
N SER A 206 -25.63 14.02 3.81
CA SER A 206 -26.90 13.95 3.04
C SER A 206 -27.03 15.05 1.97
N SER A 207 -26.52 16.27 2.21
CA SER A 207 -26.51 17.38 1.24
C SER A 207 -25.53 17.15 0.08
N LEU A 208 -24.47 16.35 0.29
CA LEU A 208 -23.41 16.05 -0.68
C LEU A 208 -23.68 14.77 -1.48
N LEU A 209 -24.65 13.97 -1.07
CA LEU A 209 -24.99 12.69 -1.67
C LEU A 209 -26.21 12.79 -2.60
N HIS A 210 -26.29 11.92 -3.60
CA HIS A 210 -27.42 11.86 -4.52
C HIS A 210 -28.66 11.24 -3.89
N THR A 211 -28.50 10.33 -2.94
CA THR A 211 -29.54 9.68 -2.14
C THR A 211 -29.01 9.42 -0.73
N THR A 212 -29.71 8.69 0.11
CA THR A 212 -29.27 8.33 1.45
C THR A 212 -28.72 6.90 1.51
N PHE A 213 -27.88 6.60 2.49
CA PHE A 213 -27.48 5.24 2.83
C PHE A 213 -28.72 4.41 3.26
N SER A 214 -28.68 3.10 3.02
CA SER A 214 -29.65 2.15 3.55
C SER A 214 -28.97 0.79 3.74
N ASP A 215 -29.18 0.16 4.88
CA ASP A 215 -28.76 -1.20 5.21
C ASP A 215 -29.84 -2.25 4.87
N GLU A 216 -31.03 -1.82 4.48
CA GLU A 216 -32.17 -2.67 4.04
C GLU A 216 -32.60 -2.25 2.63
N ALA A 217 -31.69 -2.34 1.65
CA ALA A 217 -32.01 -1.96 0.28
C ALA A 217 -32.46 -3.18 -0.54
N THR A 218 -33.13 -2.90 -1.64
CA THR A 218 -33.41 -3.92 -2.67
C THR A 218 -32.47 -3.69 -3.84
N LEU A 219 -31.82 -4.74 -4.32
CA LEU A 219 -30.94 -4.67 -5.50
C LEU A 219 -31.78 -4.35 -6.74
N PRO A 220 -31.51 -3.25 -7.46
CA PRO A 220 -32.23 -2.93 -8.69
C PRO A 220 -32.04 -3.98 -9.78
N ALA A 221 -33.07 -4.21 -10.59
CA ALA A 221 -33.02 -5.21 -11.64
C ALA A 221 -31.99 -4.90 -12.76
N ASP A 222 -31.58 -3.62 -12.90
CA ASP A 222 -30.57 -3.13 -13.84
C ASP A 222 -29.18 -2.98 -13.20
N ALA A 223 -29.02 -3.36 -11.94
CA ALA A 223 -27.70 -3.40 -11.29
C ALA A 223 -26.80 -4.45 -11.97
N SER A 224 -25.55 -4.08 -12.15
CA SER A 224 -24.55 -4.93 -12.77
C SER A 224 -23.51 -5.39 -11.72
N ASP A 225 -23.26 -6.68 -11.69
CA ASP A 225 -22.18 -7.26 -10.90
C ASP A 225 -20.81 -6.78 -11.42
N THR A 226 -19.97 -6.31 -10.53
CA THR A 226 -18.60 -5.87 -10.87
C THR A 226 -17.58 -6.99 -10.80
N GLY A 227 -17.94 -8.14 -10.22
CA GLY A 227 -17.03 -9.24 -9.89
C GLY A 227 -16.07 -8.91 -8.73
N LEU A 228 -16.29 -7.81 -8.01
CA LEU A 228 -15.43 -7.35 -6.92
C LEU A 228 -16.05 -7.70 -5.57
N ARG A 229 -15.21 -8.18 -4.64
CA ARG A 229 -15.64 -8.69 -3.33
C ARG A 229 -14.77 -8.14 -2.22
N ARG A 230 -15.37 -7.89 -1.07
CA ARG A 230 -14.68 -7.57 0.17
C ARG A 230 -15.58 -7.84 1.38
N ASP A 231 -14.99 -8.30 2.48
CA ASP A 231 -15.65 -8.50 3.78
C ASP A 231 -16.97 -9.29 3.67
N GLY A 232 -16.96 -10.36 2.86
CA GLY A 232 -18.14 -11.21 2.63
C GLY A 232 -19.25 -10.56 1.80
N ARG A 233 -18.98 -9.42 1.14
CA ARG A 233 -19.93 -8.70 0.28
C ARG A 233 -19.42 -8.57 -1.15
N GLN A 234 -20.33 -8.56 -2.09
CA GLN A 234 -20.11 -8.36 -3.52
C GLN A 234 -20.60 -7.00 -3.96
N LEU A 235 -19.81 -6.31 -4.78
CA LEU A 235 -20.13 -4.98 -5.27
C LEU A 235 -20.94 -5.04 -6.57
N TRP A 236 -22.07 -4.36 -6.56
CA TRP A 236 -22.93 -4.12 -7.71
C TRP A 236 -23.06 -2.62 -7.96
N ILE A 237 -23.19 -2.22 -9.21
CA ILE A 237 -23.37 -0.82 -9.60
C ILE A 237 -24.70 -0.67 -10.35
N ALA A 238 -25.50 0.28 -9.89
CA ALA A 238 -26.73 0.71 -10.57
C ALA A 238 -26.58 2.19 -10.99
N PRO A 239 -26.08 2.47 -12.21
CA PRO A 239 -25.80 3.84 -12.65
C PRO A 239 -27.01 4.76 -12.66
N GLY A 240 -28.21 4.20 -12.89
CA GLY A 240 -29.47 4.91 -12.86
C GLY A 240 -29.81 5.48 -11.49
N ASP A 241 -29.50 4.76 -10.44
CA ASP A 241 -29.78 5.12 -9.04
C ASP A 241 -28.72 6.00 -8.41
N LYS A 242 -27.60 6.23 -9.08
CA LYS A 242 -26.45 6.93 -8.51
C LYS A 242 -26.02 6.31 -7.17
N ALA A 243 -25.87 4.99 -7.14
CA ALA A 243 -25.51 4.23 -5.97
C ALA A 243 -24.68 2.98 -6.32
N ALA A 244 -23.88 2.55 -5.36
CA ALA A 244 -23.32 1.22 -5.30
C ALA A 244 -24.14 0.37 -4.33
N TYR A 245 -24.20 -0.92 -4.60
CA TYR A 245 -24.88 -1.90 -3.76
C TYR A 245 -23.90 -2.96 -3.31
N LEU A 246 -23.89 -3.24 -2.02
CA LEU A 246 -23.09 -4.30 -1.41
C LEU A 246 -24.00 -5.42 -0.98
N VAL A 247 -23.96 -6.53 -1.71
CA VAL A 247 -24.79 -7.71 -1.47
C VAL A 247 -23.98 -8.73 -0.67
N SER A 248 -24.54 -9.22 0.43
CA SER A 248 -23.91 -10.29 1.22
C SER A 248 -23.76 -11.57 0.39
N LEU A 249 -22.60 -12.22 0.49
CA LEU A 249 -22.35 -13.51 -0.17
C LEU A 249 -23.11 -14.67 0.52
N ASP A 250 -23.42 -14.51 1.81
CA ASP A 250 -24.13 -15.52 2.60
C ASP A 250 -25.65 -15.36 2.51
N ASP A 251 -26.14 -14.13 2.33
CA ASP A 251 -27.58 -13.81 2.25
C ASP A 251 -27.83 -12.77 1.15
N PRO A 252 -28.31 -13.18 -0.02
CA PRO A 252 -28.59 -12.26 -1.13
C PRO A 252 -29.69 -11.21 -0.85
N GLU A 253 -30.49 -11.37 0.21
CA GLU A 253 -31.48 -10.38 0.64
C GLU A 253 -30.86 -9.30 1.53
N ASP A 254 -29.69 -9.55 2.13
CA ASP A 254 -28.91 -8.55 2.88
C ASP A 254 -28.14 -7.64 1.90
N VAL A 255 -28.73 -6.47 1.61
CA VAL A 255 -28.23 -5.52 0.62
C VAL A 255 -28.08 -4.14 1.23
N GLU A 256 -26.87 -3.59 1.21
CA GLU A 256 -26.61 -2.19 1.52
C GLU A 256 -26.62 -1.34 0.25
N ARG A 257 -27.20 -0.13 0.29
CA ARG A 257 -27.10 0.89 -0.74
C ARG A 257 -26.20 2.03 -0.27
N TRP A 258 -25.10 2.24 -0.97
CA TRP A 258 -24.15 3.32 -0.73
C TRP A 258 -24.35 4.40 -1.79
N PRO A 259 -24.89 5.59 -1.43
CA PRO A 259 -25.15 6.67 -2.36
C PRO A 259 -23.87 7.21 -2.99
N ALA A 260 -23.95 7.60 -4.26
CA ALA A 260 -22.88 8.32 -4.92
C ALA A 260 -22.80 9.77 -4.41
N ALA A 261 -21.57 10.24 -4.22
CA ALA A 261 -21.32 11.64 -3.90
C ALA A 261 -21.48 12.52 -5.17
N LYS A 262 -22.01 13.72 -4.99
CA LYS A 262 -22.16 14.72 -6.06
C LYS A 262 -20.83 15.30 -6.53
N GLN A 263 -19.82 15.24 -5.66
CA GLN A 263 -18.44 15.70 -5.87
C GLN A 263 -17.51 14.99 -4.90
N PRO A 264 -16.19 14.98 -5.15
CA PRO A 264 -15.23 14.46 -4.19
C PRO A 264 -15.38 15.12 -2.82
N ILE A 265 -15.45 14.32 -1.76
CA ILE A 265 -15.59 14.77 -0.38
C ILE A 265 -14.18 14.94 0.20
N ARG A 266 -13.90 16.12 0.74
CA ARG A 266 -12.60 16.45 1.33
C ARG A 266 -12.82 17.12 2.67
N CYS A 267 -11.96 16.82 3.61
CA CYS A 267 -11.84 17.54 4.86
C CYS A 267 -11.26 18.95 4.57
N ALA A 268 -11.86 19.97 5.16
CA ALA A 268 -11.43 21.36 4.98
C ALA A 268 -10.32 21.73 5.98
#